data_0711b42187db2a37a5f2e4c564db9b0f
#
_entry.id   0711b42187db2a37a5f2e4c564db9b0f
#
_cell.length_a   1.000
_cell.length_b   1.000
_cell.length_c   1.000
_cell.angle_alpha   90.00
_cell.angle_beta   90.00
_cell.angle_gamma   90.00
#
_symmetry.space_group_name_H-M   'P 1'
#
loop_
_entity.id
_entity.type
_entity.pdbx_description
1 polymer ?
#
loop_
_entity_poly.entity_id
_entity_poly.type
_entity_poly.pdbx_seq_one_letter_code
_entity_poly.pdbx_strand_id
1 'polypeptide(L)'
;MSGRNAQERWDAIYDQHRASGDPDPFVALSEFLPEPPATAVDLAGGTGGTALWLAANGYDTTLVDISPVALNVAEKEATEKKVSLTTICHDLESDEPLGSLWDIVVCCNFYDPDFFTQLHTCVVPGGIVFVRVATVTNLERHSKPSRKYLVESGELKDLLTGFEPLSHVEDWFDNRHEARIIGRREID
;
A
#
# COMPACT_ATOMS: atom_id res chain seq x y z
N MET A 1 2.55 17.08 9.80
CA MET A 1 1.89 16.86 11.13
C MET A 1 2.80 15.95 11.91
N SER A 2 2.86 16.02 13.24
CA SER A 2 3.68 15.07 14.02
C SER A 2 3.07 13.67 13.84
N GLY A 3 3.88 12.63 13.64
CA GLY A 3 3.46 11.23 13.45
C GLY A 3 2.50 10.74 14.54
N ARG A 4 2.69 11.20 15.78
CA ARG A 4 1.77 10.90 16.90
C ARG A 4 0.32 11.32 16.60
N ASN A 5 0.07 12.48 15.99
CA ASN A 5 -1.28 12.96 15.65
C ASN A 5 -1.88 12.14 14.49
N ALA A 6 -1.06 11.67 13.54
CA ALA A 6 -1.51 10.78 12.48
C ALA A 6 -1.88 9.41 13.04
N GLN A 7 -1.04 8.83 13.89
CA GLN A 7 -1.29 7.55 14.55
C GLN A 7 -2.61 7.57 15.36
N GLU A 8 -2.77 8.53 16.28
CA GLU A 8 -3.99 8.66 17.10
C GLU A 8 -5.27 8.75 16.24
N ARG A 9 -5.20 9.46 15.12
CA ARG A 9 -6.33 9.56 14.18
C ARG A 9 -6.66 8.22 13.53
N TRP A 10 -5.66 7.48 13.07
CA TRP A 10 -5.86 6.18 12.43
C TRP A 10 -6.30 5.13 13.45
N ASP A 11 -5.72 5.13 14.66
CA ASP A 11 -6.15 4.28 15.76
C ASP A 11 -7.64 4.44 16.06
N ALA A 12 -8.13 5.69 16.13
CA ALA A 12 -9.54 5.97 16.36
C ALA A 12 -10.46 5.49 15.21
N ILE A 13 -9.96 5.48 13.96
CA ILE A 13 -10.67 4.93 12.81
C ILE A 13 -10.72 3.41 12.91
N TYR A 14 -9.58 2.77 13.16
CA TYR A 14 -9.49 1.31 13.19
C TYR A 14 -10.04 0.67 14.46
N ASP A 15 -10.20 1.41 15.57
CA ASP A 15 -10.84 0.90 16.80
C ASP A 15 -12.27 0.40 16.57
N GLN A 16 -12.94 0.87 15.52
CA GLN A 16 -14.27 0.43 15.11
C GLN A 16 -14.24 -0.82 14.22
N HIS A 17 -13.08 -1.21 13.68
CA HIS A 17 -12.94 -2.36 12.80
C HIS A 17 -12.69 -3.62 13.61
N ARG A 18 -13.42 -4.67 13.31
CA ARG A 18 -13.31 -5.98 14.00
C ARG A 18 -12.68 -7.07 13.14
N ALA A 19 -12.51 -6.79 11.86
CA ALA A 19 -11.94 -7.70 10.88
C ALA A 19 -11.16 -6.91 9.81
N SER A 20 -10.26 -7.60 9.11
CA SER A 20 -9.64 -7.09 7.89
C SER A 20 -10.69 -6.99 6.79
N GLY A 21 -10.45 -6.10 5.84
CA GLY A 21 -11.24 -6.04 4.61
C GLY A 21 -10.88 -7.15 3.62
N ASP A 22 -11.58 -7.16 2.48
CA ASP A 22 -11.17 -7.97 1.33
C ASP A 22 -9.84 -7.48 0.75
N PRO A 23 -9.08 -8.36 0.05
CA PRO A 23 -7.88 -7.95 -0.65
C PRO A 23 -8.21 -6.94 -1.75
N ASP A 24 -7.29 -6.04 -2.04
CA ASP A 24 -7.45 -5.10 -3.13
C ASP A 24 -7.51 -5.84 -4.47
N PRO A 25 -8.61 -5.74 -5.25
CA PRO A 25 -8.72 -6.42 -6.53
C PRO A 25 -7.65 -6.01 -7.54
N PHE A 26 -7.13 -4.79 -7.44
CA PHE A 26 -6.03 -4.30 -8.26
C PHE A 26 -4.76 -5.13 -8.09
N VAL A 27 -4.53 -5.66 -6.90
CA VAL A 27 -3.41 -6.56 -6.58
C VAL A 27 -3.80 -8.01 -6.81
N ALA A 28 -4.90 -8.45 -6.19
CA ALA A 28 -5.29 -9.87 -6.16
C ALA A 28 -5.64 -10.47 -7.53
N LEU A 29 -6.09 -9.64 -8.49
CA LEU A 29 -6.43 -10.08 -9.85
C LEU A 29 -5.34 -9.73 -10.88
N SER A 30 -4.17 -9.26 -10.44
CA SER A 30 -3.10 -8.84 -11.35
C SER A 30 -2.33 -10.03 -11.93
N GLU A 31 -2.15 -10.01 -13.25
CA GLU A 31 -1.27 -10.95 -13.97
C GLU A 31 0.23 -10.64 -13.76
N PHE A 32 0.57 -9.50 -13.16
CA PHE A 32 1.95 -9.08 -12.90
C PHE A 32 2.50 -9.58 -11.56
N LEU A 33 1.69 -10.24 -10.72
CA LEU A 33 2.19 -10.86 -9.49
C LEU A 33 3.14 -12.00 -9.86
N PRO A 34 4.39 -12.01 -9.33
CA PRO A 34 5.27 -13.15 -9.51
C PRO A 34 4.72 -14.37 -8.78
N GLU A 35 5.07 -15.57 -9.27
CA GLU A 35 4.70 -16.81 -8.58
C GLU A 35 5.39 -16.92 -7.21
N PRO A 36 4.71 -17.43 -6.18
CA PRO A 36 5.35 -17.71 -4.90
C PRO A 36 6.35 -18.90 -5.03
N PRO A 37 7.37 -18.97 -4.16
CA PRO A 37 7.60 -18.08 -3.02
C PRO A 37 8.29 -16.78 -3.44
N ALA A 38 7.79 -15.67 -2.90
CA ALA A 38 8.40 -14.34 -3.01
C ALA A 38 8.09 -13.54 -1.74
N THR A 39 8.91 -12.55 -1.44
CA THR A 39 8.69 -11.64 -0.32
C THR A 39 7.75 -10.51 -0.73
N ALA A 40 6.80 -10.16 0.13
CA ALA A 40 5.82 -9.11 -0.14
C ALA A 40 5.68 -8.16 1.04
N VAL A 41 5.43 -6.89 0.77
CA VAL A 41 5.04 -5.91 1.79
C VAL A 41 3.80 -5.14 1.36
N ASP A 42 2.88 -4.96 2.31
CA ASP A 42 1.69 -4.09 2.17
C ASP A 42 1.92 -2.84 3.04
N LEU A 43 2.22 -1.73 2.39
CA LEU A 43 2.56 -0.44 3.00
C LEU A 43 1.30 0.39 3.22
N ALA A 44 1.13 0.92 4.43
CA ALA A 44 -0.10 1.55 4.90
C ALA A 44 -1.32 0.63 4.68
N GLY A 45 -1.13 -0.68 4.91
CA GLY A 45 -2.13 -1.71 4.59
C GLY A 45 -3.28 -1.81 5.59
N GLY A 46 -3.32 -0.96 6.62
CA GLY A 46 -4.40 -0.89 7.61
C GLY A 46 -4.60 -2.22 8.32
N THR A 47 -5.82 -2.74 8.29
CA THR A 47 -6.17 -4.04 8.92
C THR A 47 -5.71 -5.27 8.11
N GLY A 48 -4.96 -5.08 7.03
CA GLY A 48 -4.20 -6.14 6.37
C GLY A 48 -4.97 -7.04 5.40
N GLY A 49 -6.06 -6.57 4.79
CA GLY A 49 -6.83 -7.40 3.85
C GLY A 49 -5.97 -7.97 2.72
N THR A 50 -5.17 -7.13 2.05
CA THR A 50 -4.26 -7.56 0.99
C THR A 50 -3.08 -8.36 1.54
N ALA A 51 -2.48 -7.94 2.66
CA ALA A 51 -1.38 -8.67 3.28
C ALA A 51 -1.78 -10.11 3.68
N LEU A 52 -2.94 -10.29 4.30
CA LEU A 52 -3.46 -11.60 4.67
C LEU A 52 -3.75 -12.48 3.45
N TRP A 53 -4.25 -11.87 2.37
CA TRP A 53 -4.46 -12.59 1.12
C TRP A 53 -3.13 -13.04 0.50
N LEU A 54 -2.11 -12.17 0.46
CA LEU A 54 -0.78 -12.52 -0.02
C LEU A 54 -0.19 -13.67 0.80
N ALA A 55 -0.24 -13.58 2.13
CA ALA A 55 0.24 -14.63 3.02
C ALA A 55 -0.49 -15.97 2.79
N ALA A 56 -1.81 -15.94 2.59
CA ALA A 56 -2.60 -17.14 2.29
C ALA A 56 -2.29 -17.76 0.92
N ASN A 57 -1.75 -16.97 -0.01
CA ASN A 57 -1.31 -17.43 -1.34
C ASN A 57 0.18 -17.81 -1.42
N GLY A 58 0.87 -17.89 -0.29
CA GLY A 58 2.23 -18.45 -0.19
C GLY A 58 3.36 -17.43 -0.30
N TYR A 59 3.07 -16.14 -0.20
CA TYR A 59 4.08 -15.09 -0.10
C TYR A 59 4.56 -14.91 1.33
N ASP A 60 5.86 -14.66 1.52
CA ASP A 60 6.42 -14.23 2.80
C ASP A 60 6.08 -12.74 3.01
N THR A 61 5.04 -12.50 3.79
CA THR A 61 4.35 -11.20 3.79
C THR A 61 4.61 -10.39 5.06
N THR A 62 4.94 -9.12 4.85
CA THR A 62 5.03 -8.08 5.88
C THR A 62 3.89 -7.08 5.69
N LEU A 63 3.24 -6.68 6.78
CA LEU A 63 2.28 -5.59 6.84
C LEU A 63 2.90 -4.41 7.60
N VAL A 64 2.90 -3.24 6.99
CA VAL A 64 3.38 -1.99 7.60
C VAL A 64 2.23 -1.02 7.72
N ASP A 65 1.99 -0.51 8.93
CA ASP A 65 1.02 0.58 9.16
C ASP A 65 1.45 1.42 10.38
N ILE A 66 1.02 2.67 10.44
CA ILE A 66 1.28 3.57 11.57
C ILE A 66 0.42 3.20 12.79
N SER A 67 -0.71 2.50 12.59
CA SER A 67 -1.69 2.18 13.63
C SER A 67 -1.45 0.79 14.24
N PRO A 68 -0.96 0.70 15.48
CA PRO A 68 -0.91 -0.58 16.18
C PRO A 68 -2.30 -1.22 16.38
N VAL A 69 -3.37 -0.42 16.38
CA VAL A 69 -4.74 -0.94 16.46
C VAL A 69 -5.08 -1.74 15.20
N ALA A 70 -4.74 -1.21 14.01
CA ALA A 70 -4.93 -1.91 12.76
C ALA A 70 -4.10 -3.20 12.68
N LEU A 71 -2.82 -3.13 13.06
CA LEU A 71 -1.92 -4.28 13.07
C LEU A 71 -2.42 -5.39 13.99
N ASN A 72 -2.94 -5.06 15.18
CA ASN A 72 -3.54 -6.04 16.09
C ASN A 72 -4.76 -6.78 15.48
N VAL A 73 -5.55 -6.11 14.63
CA VAL A 73 -6.65 -6.78 13.91
C VAL A 73 -6.09 -7.79 12.93
N ALA A 74 -5.08 -7.39 12.12
CA ALA A 74 -4.44 -8.27 11.15
C ALA A 74 -3.77 -9.49 11.81
N GLU A 75 -3.07 -9.32 12.92
CA GLU A 75 -2.40 -10.41 13.68
C GLU A 75 -3.40 -11.45 14.20
N LYS A 76 -4.53 -11.00 14.73
CA LYS A 76 -5.60 -11.90 15.18
C LYS A 76 -6.14 -12.73 14.03
N GLU A 77 -6.46 -12.09 12.91
CA GLU A 77 -6.95 -12.80 11.73
C GLU A 77 -5.89 -13.72 11.11
N ALA A 78 -4.62 -13.33 11.08
CA ALA A 78 -3.54 -14.21 10.64
C ALA A 78 -3.50 -15.50 11.47
N THR A 79 -3.65 -15.36 12.81
CA THR A 79 -3.72 -16.49 13.73
C THR A 79 -4.94 -17.38 13.45
N GLU A 80 -6.13 -16.78 13.25
CA GLU A 80 -7.37 -17.50 12.96
C GLU A 80 -7.30 -18.24 11.61
N LYS A 81 -6.73 -17.59 10.60
CA LYS A 81 -6.54 -18.14 9.24
C LYS A 81 -5.34 -19.09 9.16
N LYS A 82 -4.50 -19.17 10.22
CA LYS A 82 -3.27 -19.99 10.29
C LYS A 82 -2.27 -19.64 9.19
N VAL A 83 -2.14 -18.36 8.88
CA VAL A 83 -1.13 -17.82 7.97
C VAL A 83 -0.04 -17.08 8.74
N SER A 84 1.18 -17.08 8.20
CA SER A 84 2.30 -16.30 8.76
C SER A 84 2.21 -14.88 8.25
N LEU A 85 2.24 -13.89 9.15
CA LEU A 85 2.26 -12.48 8.82
C LEU A 85 3.23 -11.77 9.75
N THR A 86 4.18 -11.02 9.20
CA THR A 86 5.02 -10.10 9.95
C THR A 86 4.37 -8.74 9.98
N THR A 87 4.33 -8.08 11.14
CA THR A 87 3.78 -6.72 11.26
C THR A 87 4.87 -5.74 11.73
N ILE A 88 4.86 -4.53 11.17
CA ILE A 88 5.78 -3.45 11.54
C ILE A 88 4.95 -2.16 11.74
N CYS A 89 4.99 -1.64 12.97
CA CYS A 89 4.41 -0.33 13.27
C CYS A 89 5.40 0.76 12.85
N HIS A 90 5.11 1.48 11.77
CA HIS A 90 6.02 2.47 11.18
C HIS A 90 5.27 3.64 10.55
N ASP A 91 5.80 4.84 10.73
CA ASP A 91 5.30 6.05 10.09
C ASP A 91 6.03 6.26 8.75
N LEU A 92 5.33 6.01 7.63
CA LEU A 92 5.89 6.18 6.29
C LEU A 92 6.16 7.65 5.91
N GLU A 93 5.59 8.62 6.66
CA GLU A 93 5.91 10.05 6.51
C GLU A 93 7.18 10.44 7.31
N SER A 94 7.87 9.48 7.96
CA SER A 94 9.11 9.71 8.69
C SER A 94 10.35 9.54 7.81
N ASP A 95 11.48 10.13 8.25
CA ASP A 95 12.77 9.96 7.58
C ASP A 95 13.44 8.59 7.88
N GLU A 96 12.81 7.74 8.70
CA GLU A 96 13.37 6.43 9.05
C GLU A 96 13.14 5.42 7.91
N PRO A 97 14.21 4.81 7.36
CA PRO A 97 14.04 3.82 6.29
C PRO A 97 13.45 2.51 6.84
N LEU A 98 12.66 1.84 6.04
CA LEU A 98 12.13 0.50 6.37
C LEU A 98 13.22 -0.58 6.52
N GLY A 99 14.41 -0.34 5.93
CA GLY A 99 15.61 -1.17 6.11
C GLY A 99 15.55 -2.56 5.49
N SER A 100 14.56 -2.84 4.64
CA SER A 100 14.37 -4.11 3.96
C SER A 100 13.98 -3.91 2.49
N LEU A 101 14.21 -4.94 1.67
CA LEU A 101 13.80 -4.99 0.28
C LEU A 101 12.85 -6.17 0.06
N TRP A 102 11.83 -5.97 -0.78
CA TRP A 102 10.81 -6.98 -1.10
C TRP A 102 10.69 -7.18 -2.60
N ASP A 103 10.31 -8.39 -3.01
CA ASP A 103 10.01 -8.71 -4.41
C ASP A 103 8.73 -8.02 -4.87
N ILE A 104 7.77 -7.85 -3.95
CA ILE A 104 6.47 -7.23 -4.18
C ILE A 104 6.25 -6.14 -3.14
N VAL A 105 5.98 -4.93 -3.61
CA VAL A 105 5.58 -3.81 -2.76
C VAL A 105 4.20 -3.35 -3.17
N VAL A 106 3.27 -3.33 -2.21
CA VAL A 106 1.92 -2.79 -2.38
C VAL A 106 1.79 -1.51 -1.56
N CYS A 107 1.25 -0.46 -2.15
CA CYS A 107 0.91 0.79 -1.47
C CYS A 107 -0.39 1.34 -2.04
N CYS A 108 -1.50 1.06 -1.36
CA CYS A 108 -2.84 1.45 -1.79
C CYS A 108 -3.50 2.42 -0.81
N ASN A 109 -4.10 3.49 -1.34
CA ASN A 109 -4.81 4.51 -0.53
C ASN A 109 -3.92 5.34 0.43
N PHE A 110 -2.62 5.33 0.22
CA PHE A 110 -1.66 6.20 0.88
C PHE A 110 -1.10 7.18 -0.16
N TYR A 111 -0.85 8.43 0.22
CA TYR A 111 -0.24 9.43 -0.63
C TYR A 111 0.69 10.31 0.18
N ASP A 112 1.97 10.18 -0.12
CA ASP A 112 3.04 11.07 0.30
C ASP A 112 4.07 11.17 -0.84
N PRO A 113 4.26 12.37 -1.45
CA PRO A 113 5.17 12.54 -2.58
C PRO A 113 6.64 12.22 -2.23
N ASP A 114 7.10 12.61 -1.04
CA ASP A 114 8.50 12.40 -0.63
C ASP A 114 8.78 10.90 -0.44
N PHE A 115 7.83 10.16 0.14
CA PHE A 115 7.92 8.72 0.25
C PHE A 115 7.92 8.03 -1.13
N PHE A 116 7.05 8.45 -2.04
CA PHE A 116 6.97 7.81 -3.36
C PHE A 116 8.23 7.98 -4.20
N THR A 117 8.93 9.12 -4.11
CA THR A 117 10.22 9.30 -4.82
C THR A 117 11.30 8.34 -4.32
N GLN A 118 11.16 7.80 -3.11
CA GLN A 118 12.10 6.87 -2.48
C GLN A 118 11.61 5.42 -2.48
N LEU A 119 10.40 5.14 -2.99
CA LEU A 119 9.78 3.82 -2.92
C LEU A 119 10.64 2.71 -3.56
N HIS A 120 11.45 3.06 -4.57
CA HIS A 120 12.41 2.13 -5.19
C HIS A 120 13.42 1.56 -4.18
N THR A 121 13.68 2.24 -3.05
CA THR A 121 14.60 1.75 -2.01
C THR A 121 14.04 0.58 -1.20
N CYS A 122 12.74 0.30 -1.33
CA CYS A 122 12.05 -0.82 -0.67
C CYS A 122 11.85 -2.03 -1.58
N VAL A 123 12.19 -1.95 -2.88
CA VAL A 123 11.94 -3.00 -3.87
C VAL A 123 13.26 -3.60 -4.32
N VAL A 124 13.36 -4.93 -4.46
CA VAL A 124 14.55 -5.56 -5.05
C VAL A 124 14.70 -5.16 -6.53
N PRO A 125 15.89 -5.10 -7.12
CA PRO A 125 16.05 -4.92 -8.56
C PRO A 125 15.24 -5.97 -9.36
N GLY A 126 14.38 -5.50 -10.28
CA GLY A 126 13.43 -6.36 -11.01
C GLY A 126 12.14 -6.69 -10.28
N GLY A 127 12.00 -6.30 -9.01
CA GLY A 127 10.77 -6.47 -8.21
C GLY A 127 9.62 -5.58 -8.69
N ILE A 128 8.43 -5.88 -8.22
CA ILE A 128 7.18 -5.26 -8.68
C ILE A 128 6.58 -4.34 -7.62
N VAL A 129 6.13 -3.17 -8.04
CA VAL A 129 5.36 -2.27 -7.19
C VAL A 129 3.92 -2.12 -7.69
N PHE A 130 2.98 -2.12 -6.77
CA PHE A 130 1.57 -1.80 -6.99
C PHE A 130 1.24 -0.53 -6.21
N VAL A 131 0.92 0.55 -6.91
CA VAL A 131 0.51 1.81 -6.28
C VAL A 131 -0.86 2.23 -6.80
N ARG A 132 -1.76 2.55 -5.88
CA ARG A 132 -3.11 3.05 -6.19
C ARG A 132 -3.46 4.21 -5.28
N VAL A 133 -3.74 5.37 -5.87
CA VAL A 133 -4.08 6.60 -5.15
C VAL A 133 -5.29 7.26 -5.77
N ALA A 134 -6.16 7.83 -4.95
CA ALA A 134 -7.25 8.66 -5.44
C ALA A 134 -6.70 9.99 -6.01
N THR A 135 -7.27 10.45 -7.13
CA THR A 135 -6.86 11.70 -7.77
C THR A 135 -7.73 12.88 -7.37
N VAL A 136 -7.27 14.09 -7.69
CA VAL A 136 -8.04 15.32 -7.46
C VAL A 136 -9.37 15.36 -8.19
N THR A 137 -9.54 14.58 -9.26
CA THR A 137 -10.80 14.45 -10.02
C THR A 137 -11.95 13.90 -9.14
N ASN A 138 -11.62 13.18 -8.02
CA ASN A 138 -12.63 12.80 -7.04
C ASN A 138 -13.42 13.98 -6.48
N LEU A 139 -12.82 15.17 -6.41
CA LEU A 139 -13.48 16.35 -5.86
C LEU A 139 -14.63 16.87 -6.74
N GLU A 140 -14.75 16.38 -7.97
CA GLU A 140 -15.92 16.64 -8.83
C GLU A 140 -17.20 15.96 -8.29
N ARG A 141 -17.05 14.85 -7.58
CA ARG A 141 -18.19 14.05 -7.07
C ARG A 141 -18.22 13.93 -5.56
N HIS A 142 -17.07 14.10 -4.88
CA HIS A 142 -16.90 13.83 -3.46
C HIS A 142 -16.15 14.96 -2.77
N SER A 143 -16.57 15.31 -1.56
CA SER A 143 -15.86 16.28 -0.70
C SER A 143 -14.69 15.66 0.09
N LYS A 144 -14.51 14.35 0.00
CA LYS A 144 -13.44 13.59 0.68
C LYS A 144 -12.82 12.54 -0.25
N PRO A 145 -11.53 12.19 -0.02
CA PRO A 145 -10.61 12.77 0.97
C PRO A 145 -10.26 14.21 0.66
N SER A 146 -9.63 14.94 1.59
CA SER A 146 -9.18 16.30 1.33
C SER A 146 -8.05 16.31 0.29
N ARG A 147 -7.94 17.43 -0.47
CA ARG A 147 -6.98 17.58 -1.57
C ARG A 147 -5.54 17.14 -1.25
N LYS A 148 -5.08 17.33 -0.03
CA LYS A 148 -3.71 16.94 0.39
C LYS A 148 -3.44 15.43 0.36
N TYR A 149 -4.47 14.60 0.22
CA TYR A 149 -4.37 13.14 0.10
C TYR A 149 -4.72 12.64 -1.30
N LEU A 150 -4.75 13.55 -2.26
CA LEU A 150 -5.11 13.27 -3.64
C LEU A 150 -3.95 13.63 -4.55
N VAL A 151 -3.63 12.74 -5.47
CA VAL A 151 -2.60 12.96 -6.48
C VAL A 151 -3.17 13.80 -7.63
N GLU A 152 -2.37 14.69 -8.19
CA GLU A 152 -2.72 15.40 -9.44
C GLU A 152 -2.71 14.43 -10.62
N SER A 153 -3.42 14.80 -11.71
CA SER A 153 -3.43 13.97 -12.92
C SER A 153 -2.03 13.84 -13.51
N GLY A 154 -1.61 12.59 -13.72
CA GLY A 154 -0.29 12.23 -14.26
C GLY A 154 0.86 12.28 -13.25
N GLU A 155 0.72 12.92 -12.11
CA GLU A 155 1.77 13.13 -11.12
C GLU A 155 2.31 11.81 -10.56
N LEU A 156 1.45 10.81 -10.31
CA LEU A 156 1.88 9.54 -9.70
C LEU A 156 2.99 8.86 -10.51
N LYS A 157 2.93 8.95 -11.83
CA LYS A 157 3.97 8.37 -12.71
C LYS A 157 5.31 9.08 -12.53
N ASP A 158 5.30 10.39 -12.34
CA ASP A 158 6.51 11.20 -12.21
C ASP A 158 7.16 11.01 -10.82
N LEU A 159 6.36 10.67 -9.81
CA LEU A 159 6.84 10.36 -8.45
C LEU A 159 7.50 8.98 -8.34
N LEU A 160 7.09 8.00 -9.15
CA LEU A 160 7.62 6.64 -9.11
C LEU A 160 8.92 6.53 -9.94
N THR A 161 9.95 7.22 -9.50
CA THR A 161 11.28 7.17 -10.13
C THR A 161 11.96 5.83 -9.90
N GLY A 162 12.75 5.34 -10.89
CA GLY A 162 13.44 4.05 -10.82
C GLY A 162 12.55 2.83 -11.10
N PHE A 163 11.34 3.08 -11.66
CA PHE A 163 10.44 2.02 -12.11
C PHE A 163 10.10 2.15 -13.59
N GLU A 164 10.20 1.03 -14.30
CA GLU A 164 9.60 0.86 -15.62
C GLU A 164 8.08 0.62 -15.44
N PRO A 165 7.18 1.46 -15.98
CA PRO A 165 5.75 1.21 -15.86
C PRO A 165 5.32 0.01 -16.71
N LEU A 166 4.76 -1.01 -16.09
CA LEU A 166 4.13 -2.16 -16.75
C LEU A 166 2.66 -1.89 -17.08
N SER A 167 2.00 -1.13 -16.23
CA SER A 167 0.62 -0.66 -16.42
C SER A 167 0.45 0.70 -15.74
N HIS A 168 -0.25 1.61 -16.42
CA HIS A 168 -0.65 2.90 -15.86
C HIS A 168 -2.04 3.25 -16.35
N VAL A 169 -2.97 3.41 -15.42
CA VAL A 169 -4.37 3.78 -15.72
C VAL A 169 -4.81 4.87 -14.75
N GLU A 170 -5.48 5.88 -15.28
CA GLU A 170 -6.12 6.93 -14.48
C GLU A 170 -7.55 7.07 -14.97
N ASP A 171 -8.52 6.62 -14.17
CA ASP A 171 -9.93 6.57 -14.54
C ASP A 171 -10.84 6.46 -13.32
N TRP A 172 -12.17 6.51 -13.58
CA TRP A 172 -13.20 6.16 -12.62
C TRP A 172 -13.33 4.64 -12.48
N PHE A 173 -13.06 4.15 -11.27
CA PHE A 173 -13.33 2.78 -10.87
C PHE A 173 -14.52 2.80 -9.90
N ASP A 174 -15.65 2.27 -10.33
CA ASP A 174 -16.94 2.42 -9.64
C ASP A 174 -17.25 3.90 -9.36
N ASN A 175 -17.12 4.34 -8.14
CA ASN A 175 -17.41 5.70 -7.70
C ASN A 175 -16.18 6.47 -7.24
N ARG A 176 -14.96 6.02 -7.60
CA ARG A 176 -13.71 6.65 -7.20
C ARG A 176 -12.78 6.82 -8.38
N HIS A 177 -12.29 8.03 -8.61
CA HIS A 177 -11.29 8.29 -9.63
C HIS A 177 -9.89 8.03 -9.04
N GLU A 178 -9.13 7.15 -9.68
CA GLU A 178 -7.85 6.67 -9.18
C GLU A 178 -6.79 6.69 -10.25
N ALA A 179 -5.55 6.97 -9.83
CA ALA A 179 -4.35 6.64 -10.57
C ALA A 179 -3.84 5.29 -10.03
N ARG A 180 -3.63 4.34 -10.93
CA ARG A 180 -3.13 3.00 -10.65
C ARG A 180 -1.88 2.74 -11.48
N ILE A 181 -0.78 2.36 -10.84
CA ILE A 181 0.47 2.02 -11.50
C ILE A 181 0.95 0.67 -11.01
N ILE A 182 1.36 -0.18 -11.96
CA ILE A 182 2.19 -1.35 -11.72
C ILE A 182 3.51 -1.05 -12.39
N GLY A 183 4.59 -1.09 -11.62
CA GLY A 183 5.94 -0.81 -12.08
C GLY A 183 6.91 -1.92 -11.74
N ARG A 184 7.92 -2.11 -12.57
CA ARG A 184 9.06 -2.98 -12.28
C ARG A 184 10.26 -2.13 -11.92
N ARG A 185 10.90 -2.40 -10.78
CA ARG A 185 12.14 -1.72 -10.45
C ARG A 185 13.20 -2.00 -11.51
N GLU A 186 13.85 -0.93 -12.01
CA GLU A 186 14.96 -1.03 -12.97
C GLU A 186 16.11 -1.83 -12.37
N ILE A 187 16.81 -2.57 -13.23
CA ILE A 187 18.03 -3.32 -12.87
C ILE A 187 19.20 -2.46 -13.34
N ASP A 188 19.92 -1.89 -12.37
CA ASP A 188 21.12 -1.09 -12.62
C ASP A 188 22.23 -1.92 -13.30
#